data_cd49b96bb79d220a537f93e2d4a5d728
#
_entry.id   cd49b96bb79d220a537f93e2d4a5d728
#
_cell.length_a   1.000
_cell.length_b   1.000
_cell.length_c   1.000
_cell.angle_alpha   90.00
_cell.angle_beta   90.00
_cell.angle_gamma   90.00
#
_symmetry.space_group_name_H-M   'P 1'
#
loop_
_entity.id
_entity.type
_entity.pdbx_description
1 polymer ?
#
loop_
_entity_poly.entity_id
_entity_poly.type
_entity_poly.pdbx_seq_one_letter_code
_entity_poly.pdbx_strand_id
1 'polypeptide(L)'
;MKVVMTEHGTHFVDPVTFRALTHEKVAVGLFDDPSDPIHHISLAQECDVFLIAPCTANVMAKVACGIADDLLSTTALATTATLAIAPAANVHMYEAAATQENMATLRRRGVRFIEGGAGYLACGDVGRGRLADPAVIVRETLALLAERVGLDALREACEQHGEVPFATVMEQIDAARASASASSTEDAAASASAPCY
;
A
#
# COMPACT_ATOMS: atom_id res chain seq x y z
N MET A 1 13.35 1.27 -6.50
CA MET A 1 12.32 1.17 -5.41
C MET A 1 13.00 1.47 -4.09
N LYS A 2 12.44 2.38 -3.26
CA LYS A 2 12.95 2.68 -1.91
C LYS A 2 12.09 1.98 -0.86
N VAL A 3 12.70 1.55 0.24
CA VAL A 3 12.00 0.82 1.31
C VAL A 3 12.15 1.58 2.63
N VAL A 4 11.01 1.82 3.27
CA VAL A 4 10.93 2.33 4.64
C VAL A 4 10.37 1.23 5.52
N MET A 5 11.03 0.92 6.62
CA MET A 5 10.55 -0.05 7.60
C MET A 5 10.24 0.64 8.92
N THR A 6 9.15 0.23 9.57
CA THR A 6 8.95 0.60 10.97
C THR A 6 9.95 -0.16 11.85
N GLU A 7 10.29 0.38 13.01
CA GLU A 7 11.12 -0.33 14.00
C GLU A 7 10.55 -1.71 14.34
N HIS A 8 9.22 -1.81 14.53
CA HIS A 8 8.56 -3.10 14.75
C HIS A 8 8.68 -4.04 13.54
N GLY A 9 8.72 -3.53 12.33
CA GLY A 9 8.89 -4.34 11.12
C GLY A 9 10.23 -5.06 11.07
N THR A 10 11.28 -4.47 11.66
CA THR A 10 12.63 -5.07 11.70
C THR A 10 12.70 -6.31 12.59
N HIS A 11 11.74 -6.52 13.49
CA HIS A 11 11.66 -7.75 14.28
C HIS A 11 11.17 -8.96 13.46
N PHE A 12 10.54 -8.74 12.31
CA PHE A 12 10.03 -9.82 11.44
C PHE A 12 10.95 -10.08 10.25
N VAL A 13 11.54 -9.04 9.68
CA VAL A 13 12.46 -9.14 8.53
C VAL A 13 13.61 -8.18 8.75
N ASP A 14 14.82 -8.67 8.56
CA ASP A 14 16.01 -7.84 8.66
C ASP A 14 16.07 -6.85 7.48
N PRO A 15 16.39 -5.56 7.71
CA PRO A 15 16.56 -4.56 6.66
C PRO A 15 17.52 -4.98 5.54
N VAL A 16 18.54 -5.80 5.84
CA VAL A 16 19.50 -6.30 4.86
C VAL A 16 18.82 -7.12 3.75
N THR A 17 17.70 -7.80 4.05
CA THR A 17 16.93 -8.55 3.06
C THR A 17 16.42 -7.64 1.95
N PHE A 18 15.80 -6.53 2.32
CA PHE A 18 15.29 -5.57 1.34
C PHE A 18 16.42 -4.82 0.64
N ARG A 19 17.51 -4.51 1.36
CA ARG A 19 18.69 -3.89 0.76
C ARG A 19 19.31 -4.79 -0.33
N ALA A 20 19.37 -6.10 -0.09
CA ALA A 20 19.89 -7.05 -1.08
C ALA A 20 18.99 -7.15 -2.33
N LEU A 21 17.68 -7.01 -2.17
CA LEU A 21 16.71 -7.08 -3.27
C LEU A 21 16.59 -5.78 -4.07
N THR A 22 16.71 -4.62 -3.40
CA THR A 22 16.50 -3.32 -4.04
C THR A 22 17.78 -2.62 -4.44
N HIS A 23 18.94 -3.08 -3.91
CA HIS A 23 20.23 -2.42 -4.00
C HIS A 23 20.26 -1.00 -3.42
N GLU A 24 19.20 -0.64 -2.65
CA GLU A 24 19.02 0.66 -2.03
C GLU A 24 19.13 0.57 -0.52
N LYS A 25 19.47 1.70 0.13
CA LYS A 25 19.48 1.79 1.58
C LYS A 25 18.04 1.67 2.12
N VAL A 26 17.83 0.80 3.09
CA VAL A 26 16.54 0.71 3.81
C VAL A 26 16.52 1.74 4.93
N ALA A 27 15.50 2.58 4.95
CA ALA A 27 15.31 3.61 5.95
C ALA A 27 14.44 3.09 7.11
N VAL A 28 14.87 3.31 8.36
CA VAL A 28 14.15 2.83 9.56
C VAL A 28 13.85 3.99 10.50
N GLY A 29 14.85 4.62 11.07
CA GLY A 29 14.69 5.72 12.01
C GLY A 29 14.58 7.08 11.34
N LEU A 30 13.85 7.99 11.98
CA LEU A 30 13.60 9.33 11.46
C LEU A 30 14.89 10.16 11.33
N PHE A 31 15.91 9.84 12.13
CA PHE A 31 17.18 10.58 12.22
C PHE A 31 18.41 9.71 11.93
N ASP A 32 18.23 8.54 11.32
CA ASP A 32 19.32 7.58 11.09
C ASP A 32 20.24 7.96 9.92
N ASP A 33 19.86 8.91 9.09
CA ASP A 33 20.67 9.35 7.97
C ASP A 33 21.31 10.71 8.19
N PRO A 34 22.58 10.77 8.65
CA PRO A 34 23.29 12.04 8.86
C PRO A 34 23.51 12.82 7.55
N SER A 35 23.47 12.16 6.40
CA SER A 35 23.66 12.79 5.09
C SER A 35 22.40 13.47 4.56
N ASP A 36 21.22 13.07 5.08
CA ASP A 36 19.92 13.67 4.74
C ASP A 36 19.09 13.88 6.02
N PRO A 37 19.27 15.00 6.72
CA PRO A 37 18.60 15.27 7.99
C PRO A 37 17.08 15.44 7.88
N ILE A 38 16.56 15.62 6.66
CA ILE A 38 15.12 15.71 6.38
C ILE A 38 14.66 14.56 5.45
N HIS A 39 15.23 13.39 5.67
CA HIS A 39 15.05 12.21 4.83
C HIS A 39 13.58 11.85 4.54
N HIS A 40 12.67 12.08 5.48
CA HIS A 40 11.23 11.91 5.28
C HIS A 40 10.65 12.80 4.17
N ILE A 41 11.21 14.00 3.97
CA ILE A 41 10.79 14.92 2.89
C ILE A 41 11.34 14.41 1.55
N SER A 42 12.62 14.03 1.49
CA SER A 42 13.23 13.48 0.27
C SER A 42 12.47 12.24 -0.20
N LEU A 43 12.18 11.30 0.71
CA LEU A 43 11.37 10.12 0.41
C LEU A 43 9.96 10.47 -0.08
N ALA A 44 9.31 11.44 0.56
CA ALA A 44 7.96 11.86 0.21
C ALA A 44 7.88 12.52 -1.18
N GLN A 45 8.89 13.29 -1.56
CA GLN A 45 8.95 14.01 -2.84
C GLN A 45 9.37 13.13 -4.02
N GLU A 46 10.21 12.13 -3.78
CA GLU A 46 10.72 11.25 -4.82
C GLU A 46 9.77 10.10 -5.20
N CYS A 47 8.72 9.88 -4.41
CA CYS A 47 7.83 8.75 -4.67
C CYS A 47 6.63 9.12 -5.56
N ASP A 48 6.29 8.23 -6.48
CA ASP A 48 5.09 8.32 -7.32
C ASP A 48 3.90 7.59 -6.69
N VAL A 49 4.18 6.44 -6.05
CA VAL A 49 3.21 5.66 -5.27
C VAL A 49 3.84 5.31 -3.94
N PHE A 50 3.16 5.65 -2.84
CA PHE A 50 3.56 5.29 -1.49
C PHE A 50 2.71 4.12 -1.00
N LEU A 51 3.26 2.90 -1.09
CA LEU A 51 2.59 1.68 -0.68
C LEU A 51 2.98 1.27 0.73
N ILE A 52 2.00 1.03 1.60
CA ILE A 52 2.21 0.43 2.94
C ILE A 52 1.67 -1.01 2.93
N ALA A 53 2.58 -1.99 2.85
CA ALA A 53 2.23 -3.41 2.78
C ALA A 53 3.22 -4.28 3.59
N PRO A 54 2.75 -4.99 4.63
CA PRO A 54 1.42 -4.93 5.23
C PRO A 54 1.16 -3.63 6.00
N CYS A 55 -0.10 -3.17 6.04
CA CYS A 55 -0.53 -2.04 6.85
C CYS A 55 -1.33 -2.54 8.06
N THR A 56 -0.76 -2.42 9.26
CA THR A 56 -1.41 -2.83 10.51
C THR A 56 -2.48 -1.82 10.93
N ALA A 57 -3.41 -2.24 11.80
CA ALA A 57 -4.40 -1.34 12.39
C ALA A 57 -3.77 -0.12 13.08
N ASN A 58 -2.59 -0.29 13.71
CA ASN A 58 -1.83 0.79 14.33
C ASN A 58 -1.37 1.82 13.29
N VAL A 59 -0.77 1.37 12.19
CA VAL A 59 -0.29 2.27 11.12
C VAL A 59 -1.48 2.99 10.46
N MET A 60 -2.59 2.27 10.19
CA MET A 60 -3.82 2.89 9.68
C MET A 60 -4.33 4.01 10.61
N ALA A 61 -4.33 3.77 11.92
CA ALA A 61 -4.74 4.76 12.91
C ALA A 61 -3.82 5.99 12.89
N LYS A 62 -2.49 5.81 12.87
CA LYS A 62 -1.53 6.91 12.77
C LYS A 62 -1.79 7.77 11.54
N VAL A 63 -1.89 7.17 10.36
CA VAL A 63 -2.13 7.89 9.11
C VAL A 63 -3.51 8.58 9.11
N ALA A 64 -4.54 7.93 9.65
CA ALA A 64 -5.88 8.52 9.75
C ALA A 64 -5.93 9.73 10.70
N CYS A 65 -5.17 9.69 11.79
CA CYS A 65 -5.12 10.76 12.79
C CYS A 65 -4.03 11.82 12.50
N GLY A 66 -3.17 11.62 11.49
CA GLY A 66 -2.05 12.51 11.19
C GLY A 66 -0.92 12.45 12.23
N ILE A 67 -0.75 11.29 12.89
CA ILE A 67 0.35 11.06 13.84
C ILE A 67 1.61 10.78 13.01
N ALA A 68 2.68 11.55 13.29
CA ALA A 68 3.95 11.51 12.59
C ALA A 68 5.10 11.34 13.59
N ASP A 69 5.12 10.21 14.29
CA ASP A 69 6.06 9.88 15.36
C ASP A 69 7.16 8.89 14.96
N ASP A 70 7.11 8.41 13.72
CA ASP A 70 8.13 7.56 13.11
C ASP A 70 8.37 7.95 11.63
N LEU A 71 9.42 7.41 11.01
CA LEU A 71 9.79 7.77 9.63
C LEU A 71 8.66 7.46 8.63
N LEU A 72 8.00 6.29 8.77
CA LEU A 72 6.93 5.89 7.87
C LEU A 72 5.74 6.84 7.94
N SER A 73 5.25 7.11 9.14
CA SER A 73 4.08 7.98 9.36
C SER A 73 4.37 9.44 9.02
N THR A 74 5.60 9.91 9.27
CA THR A 74 6.03 11.25 8.87
C THR A 74 6.12 11.39 7.35
N THR A 75 6.71 10.41 6.67
CA THR A 75 6.76 10.38 5.20
C THR A 75 5.36 10.31 4.59
N ALA A 76 4.48 9.46 5.15
CA ALA A 76 3.09 9.35 4.70
C ALA A 76 2.30 10.66 4.85
N LEU A 77 2.58 11.46 5.88
CA LEU A 77 1.96 12.77 6.09
C LEU A 77 2.49 13.82 5.10
N ALA A 78 3.76 13.72 4.71
CA ALA A 78 4.44 14.69 3.84
C ALA A 78 4.24 14.39 2.34
N THR A 79 3.89 13.16 1.96
CA THR A 79 3.83 12.78 0.55
C THR A 79 2.64 13.37 -0.20
N THR A 80 2.90 13.74 -1.47
CA THR A 80 1.87 14.10 -2.47
C THR A 80 1.62 12.98 -3.47
N ALA A 81 2.29 11.85 -3.29
CA ALA A 81 2.10 10.66 -4.11
C ALA A 81 0.75 9.98 -3.84
N THR A 82 0.37 9.06 -4.72
CA THR A 82 -0.77 8.19 -4.46
C THR A 82 -0.45 7.28 -3.27
N LEU A 83 -1.15 7.48 -2.14
CA LEU A 83 -1.02 6.62 -0.97
C LEU A 83 -1.89 5.38 -1.13
N ALA A 84 -1.28 4.21 -1.08
CA ALA A 84 -1.94 2.92 -1.13
C ALA A 84 -1.61 2.09 0.12
N ILE A 85 -2.57 1.36 0.63
CA ILE A 85 -2.38 0.49 1.78
C ILE A 85 -2.95 -0.91 1.53
N ALA A 86 -2.20 -1.93 1.95
CA ALA A 86 -2.63 -3.31 1.99
C ALA A 86 -2.86 -3.72 3.45
N PRO A 87 -4.11 -3.67 3.96
CA PRO A 87 -4.41 -3.94 5.35
C PRO A 87 -4.07 -5.37 5.75
N ALA A 88 -3.50 -5.53 6.95
CA ALA A 88 -3.30 -6.84 7.57
C ALA A 88 -3.45 -6.73 9.09
N ALA A 89 -4.44 -7.43 9.65
CA ALA A 89 -4.69 -7.48 11.08
C ALA A 89 -5.45 -8.77 11.46
N ASN A 90 -5.43 -9.12 12.74
CA ASN A 90 -6.37 -10.13 13.27
C ASN A 90 -7.81 -9.70 12.99
N VAL A 91 -8.74 -10.65 12.82
CA VAL A 91 -10.14 -10.39 12.44
C VAL A 91 -10.81 -9.40 13.40
N HIS A 92 -10.65 -9.57 14.69
CA HIS A 92 -11.26 -8.68 15.71
C HIS A 92 -10.65 -7.27 15.67
N MET A 93 -9.34 -7.15 15.40
CA MET A 93 -8.68 -5.86 15.22
C MET A 93 -9.13 -5.18 13.91
N TYR A 94 -9.32 -5.96 12.85
CA TYR A 94 -9.80 -5.46 11.57
C TYR A 94 -11.24 -4.96 11.67
N GLU A 95 -12.13 -5.72 12.35
CA GLU A 95 -13.56 -5.41 12.52
C GLU A 95 -13.85 -4.40 13.64
N ALA A 96 -12.87 -4.07 14.47
CA ALA A 96 -13.05 -3.08 15.54
C ALA A 96 -13.56 -1.75 14.97
N ALA A 97 -14.55 -1.14 15.63
CA ALA A 97 -15.17 0.11 15.20
C ALA A 97 -14.13 1.19 14.88
N ALA A 98 -13.14 1.37 15.76
CA ALA A 98 -12.07 2.34 15.55
C ALA A 98 -11.26 2.06 14.25
N THR A 99 -10.98 0.80 13.93
CA THR A 99 -10.29 0.43 12.68
C THR A 99 -11.16 0.73 11.48
N GLN A 100 -12.44 0.40 11.50
CA GLN A 100 -13.37 0.67 10.41
C GLN A 100 -13.60 2.18 10.20
N GLU A 101 -13.67 2.97 11.26
CA GLU A 101 -13.74 4.44 11.19
C GLU A 101 -12.47 5.03 10.57
N ASN A 102 -11.29 4.54 10.97
CA ASN A 102 -10.02 4.95 10.38
C ASN A 102 -9.96 4.61 8.88
N MET A 103 -10.35 3.40 8.50
CA MET A 103 -10.43 2.99 7.10
C MET A 103 -11.38 3.88 6.29
N ALA A 104 -12.58 4.16 6.82
CA ALA A 104 -13.54 5.05 6.20
C ALA A 104 -12.97 6.48 6.02
N THR A 105 -12.25 6.96 7.03
CA THR A 105 -11.58 8.28 6.97
C THR A 105 -10.50 8.31 5.90
N LEU A 106 -9.66 7.28 5.83
CA LEU A 106 -8.59 7.17 4.83
C LEU A 106 -9.17 7.08 3.41
N ARG A 107 -10.24 6.29 3.19
CA ARG A 107 -10.93 6.22 1.88
C ARG A 107 -11.49 7.59 1.45
N ARG A 108 -12.13 8.34 2.37
CA ARG A 108 -12.63 9.71 2.08
C ARG A 108 -11.50 10.67 1.72
N ARG A 109 -10.27 10.43 2.19
CA ARG A 109 -9.07 11.23 1.84
C ARG A 109 -8.37 10.74 0.57
N GLY A 110 -8.91 9.76 -0.13
CA GLY A 110 -8.38 9.26 -1.40
C GLY A 110 -7.31 8.19 -1.25
N VAL A 111 -7.07 7.65 -0.05
CA VAL A 111 -6.15 6.53 0.13
C VAL A 111 -6.72 5.28 -0.55
N ARG A 112 -5.90 4.63 -1.35
CA ARG A 112 -6.28 3.42 -2.09
C ARG A 112 -6.07 2.19 -1.21
N PHE A 113 -7.06 1.31 -1.19
CA PHE A 113 -7.02 0.08 -0.40
C PHE A 113 -6.85 -1.12 -1.31
N ILE A 114 -5.85 -1.96 -1.02
CA ILE A 114 -5.61 -3.24 -1.65
C ILE A 114 -5.99 -4.32 -0.64
N GLU A 115 -7.25 -4.69 -0.60
CA GLU A 115 -7.79 -5.57 0.44
C GLU A 115 -7.64 -7.04 0.04
N GLY A 116 -7.25 -7.87 1.00
CA GLY A 116 -7.30 -9.32 0.89
C GLY A 116 -8.72 -9.85 1.06
N GLY A 117 -8.98 -11.00 0.50
CA GLY A 117 -10.23 -11.74 0.75
C GLY A 117 -10.32 -12.28 2.18
N ALA A 118 -11.50 -12.81 2.53
CA ALA A 118 -11.64 -13.58 3.75
C ALA A 118 -10.87 -14.91 3.64
N GLY A 119 -10.26 -15.35 4.73
CA GLY A 119 -9.49 -16.59 4.75
C GLY A 119 -8.84 -16.87 6.09
N TYR A 120 -7.98 -17.88 6.13
CA TYR A 120 -7.20 -18.21 7.32
C TYR A 120 -6.17 -17.10 7.61
N LEU A 121 -6.13 -16.69 8.87
CA LEU A 121 -5.18 -15.74 9.41
C LEU A 121 -4.05 -16.48 10.16
N ALA A 122 -2.91 -15.82 10.34
CA ALA A 122 -1.76 -16.39 11.03
C ALA A 122 -2.04 -16.82 12.49
N CYS A 123 -3.07 -16.24 13.12
CA CYS A 123 -3.53 -16.61 14.46
C CYS A 123 -4.48 -17.83 14.48
N GLY A 124 -4.81 -18.42 13.33
CA GLY A 124 -5.75 -19.56 13.22
C GLY A 124 -7.21 -19.17 13.03
N ASP A 125 -7.56 -17.89 13.14
CA ASP A 125 -8.91 -17.38 12.87
C ASP A 125 -9.22 -17.39 11.37
N VAL A 126 -10.52 -17.43 11.04
CA VAL A 126 -11.01 -17.32 9.66
C VAL A 126 -11.87 -16.07 9.56
N GLY A 127 -11.51 -15.15 8.65
CA GLY A 127 -12.26 -13.92 8.49
C GLY A 127 -11.56 -12.90 7.60
N ARG A 128 -12.03 -11.66 7.66
CA ARG A 128 -11.42 -10.50 6.99
C ARG A 128 -10.16 -10.05 7.76
N GLY A 129 -9.29 -9.35 7.07
CA GLY A 129 -8.05 -8.83 7.67
C GLY A 129 -6.79 -9.59 7.22
N ARG A 130 -6.94 -10.60 6.35
CA ARG A 130 -5.79 -11.23 5.68
C ARG A 130 -5.15 -10.24 4.71
N LEU A 131 -3.80 -10.21 4.67
CA LEU A 131 -3.06 -9.48 3.64
C LEU A 131 -3.48 -9.98 2.24
N ALA A 132 -3.67 -9.08 1.31
CA ALA A 132 -3.88 -9.43 -0.09
C ALA A 132 -2.72 -10.29 -0.62
N ASP A 133 -3.02 -11.13 -1.60
CA ASP A 133 -1.98 -11.92 -2.26
C ASP A 133 -0.90 -10.98 -2.84
N PRO A 134 0.40 -11.29 -2.67
CA PRO A 134 1.47 -10.46 -3.22
C PRO A 134 1.31 -10.14 -4.71
N ALA A 135 0.82 -11.07 -5.51
CA ALA A 135 0.55 -10.83 -6.93
C ALA A 135 -0.55 -9.77 -7.14
N VAL A 136 -1.57 -9.75 -6.28
CA VAL A 136 -2.61 -8.71 -6.30
C VAL A 136 -2.02 -7.36 -5.88
N ILE A 137 -1.20 -7.32 -4.82
CA ILE A 137 -0.56 -6.08 -4.36
C ILE A 137 0.31 -5.48 -5.47
N VAL A 138 1.13 -6.30 -6.12
CA VAL A 138 1.99 -5.85 -7.24
C VAL A 138 1.14 -5.30 -8.38
N ARG A 139 0.13 -6.05 -8.83
CA ARG A 139 -0.76 -5.68 -9.92
C ARG A 139 -1.45 -4.34 -9.68
N GLU A 140 -2.08 -4.18 -8.51
CA GLU A 140 -2.79 -2.95 -8.15
C GLU A 140 -1.81 -1.76 -8.02
N THR A 141 -0.62 -1.99 -7.47
CA THR A 141 0.41 -0.95 -7.35
C THR A 141 0.90 -0.49 -8.72
N LEU A 142 1.11 -1.42 -9.67
CA LEU A 142 1.49 -1.07 -11.05
C LEU A 142 0.40 -0.28 -11.76
N ALA A 143 -0.88 -0.61 -11.52
CA ALA A 143 -1.99 0.15 -12.07
C ALA A 143 -2.03 1.59 -11.52
N LEU A 144 -1.82 1.77 -10.21
CA LEU A 144 -1.72 3.09 -9.58
C LEU A 144 -0.52 3.90 -10.10
N LEU A 145 0.60 3.24 -10.32
CA LEU A 145 1.78 3.87 -10.90
C LEU A 145 1.50 4.34 -12.33
N ALA A 146 0.86 3.51 -13.16
CA ALA A 146 0.46 3.87 -14.51
C ALA A 146 -0.55 5.05 -14.55
N GLU A 147 -1.47 5.12 -13.57
CA GLU A 147 -2.38 6.27 -13.42
C GLU A 147 -1.60 7.56 -13.09
N ARG A 148 -0.53 7.45 -12.30
CA ARG A 148 0.25 8.58 -11.81
C ARG A 148 1.23 9.14 -12.84
N VAL A 149 2.04 8.26 -13.47
CA VAL A 149 3.13 8.67 -14.37
C VAL A 149 2.77 8.55 -15.85
N GLY A 150 1.72 7.80 -16.19
CA GLY A 150 1.33 7.48 -17.57
C GLY A 150 2.07 6.26 -18.12
N LEU A 151 1.46 5.63 -19.13
CA LEU A 151 1.98 4.39 -19.73
C LEU A 151 3.29 4.59 -20.50
N ASP A 152 3.49 5.75 -21.11
CA ASP A 152 4.70 6.04 -21.88
C ASP A 152 5.93 6.16 -20.98
N ALA A 153 5.81 6.88 -19.85
CA ALA A 153 6.87 6.96 -18.85
C ALA A 153 7.18 5.59 -18.22
N LEU A 154 6.16 4.78 -17.98
CA LEU A 154 6.33 3.44 -17.43
C LEU A 154 7.01 2.51 -18.43
N ARG A 155 6.70 2.63 -19.73
CA ARG A 155 7.41 1.90 -20.81
C ARG A 155 8.88 2.28 -20.87
N GLU A 156 9.18 3.56 -20.87
CA GLU A 156 10.56 4.07 -20.90
C GLU A 156 11.36 3.55 -19.70
N ALA A 157 10.76 3.55 -18.49
CA ALA A 157 11.41 2.99 -17.30
C ALA A 157 11.70 1.49 -17.44
N CYS A 158 10.76 0.69 -17.99
CA CYS A 158 11.00 -0.73 -18.26
C CYS A 158 12.13 -0.96 -19.27
N GLU A 159 12.22 -0.14 -20.30
CA GLU A 159 13.27 -0.24 -21.32
C GLU A 159 14.65 0.15 -20.77
N GLN A 160 14.71 1.18 -19.91
CA GLN A 160 15.95 1.65 -19.29
C GLN A 160 16.52 0.66 -18.26
N HIS A 161 15.66 0.03 -17.46
CA HIS A 161 16.09 -0.90 -16.41
C HIS A 161 16.16 -2.36 -16.86
N GLY A 162 15.39 -2.76 -17.88
CA GLY A 162 15.49 -4.05 -18.57
C GLY A 162 15.16 -5.31 -17.74
N GLU A 163 14.77 -5.15 -16.48
CA GLU A 163 14.52 -6.27 -15.57
C GLU A 163 13.16 -6.94 -15.83
N VAL A 164 12.14 -6.15 -16.19
CA VAL A 164 10.78 -6.64 -16.47
C VAL A 164 10.30 -6.10 -17.81
N PRO A 165 9.92 -6.98 -18.78
CA PRO A 165 9.38 -6.54 -20.05
C PRO A 165 8.10 -5.71 -19.87
N PHE A 166 7.95 -4.61 -20.61
CA PHE A 166 6.77 -3.75 -20.56
C PHE A 166 5.46 -4.52 -20.84
N ALA A 167 5.50 -5.54 -21.70
CA ALA A 167 4.34 -6.39 -21.97
C ALA A 167 3.84 -7.10 -20.69
N THR A 168 4.75 -7.61 -19.85
CA THR A 168 4.41 -8.23 -18.56
C THR A 168 3.78 -7.22 -17.60
N VAL A 169 4.27 -5.99 -17.57
CA VAL A 169 3.69 -4.91 -16.77
C VAL A 169 2.29 -4.58 -17.26
N MET A 170 2.07 -4.50 -18.57
CA MET A 170 0.76 -4.25 -19.16
C MET A 170 -0.26 -5.34 -18.84
N GLU A 171 0.13 -6.62 -18.88
CA GLU A 171 -0.73 -7.74 -18.47
C GLU A 171 -1.23 -7.57 -17.01
N GLN A 172 -0.36 -7.12 -16.10
CA GLN A 172 -0.74 -6.86 -14.71
C GLN A 172 -1.70 -5.67 -14.59
N ILE A 173 -1.43 -4.57 -15.31
CA ILE A 173 -2.29 -3.38 -15.31
C ILE A 173 -3.68 -3.71 -15.88
N ASP A 174 -3.74 -4.44 -16.96
CA ASP A 174 -5.02 -4.81 -17.59
C ASP A 174 -5.82 -5.76 -16.70
N ALA A 175 -5.16 -6.68 -16.00
CA ALA A 175 -5.79 -7.54 -15.01
C ALA A 175 -6.35 -6.73 -13.81
N ALA A 176 -5.66 -5.69 -13.36
CA ALA A 176 -6.14 -4.79 -12.31
C ALA A 176 -7.39 -4.04 -12.76
N ARG A 177 -7.37 -3.47 -13.97
CA ARG A 177 -8.50 -2.73 -14.56
C ARG A 177 -9.74 -3.62 -14.73
N ALA A 178 -9.56 -4.86 -15.17
CA ALA A 178 -10.63 -5.83 -15.29
C ALA A 178 -11.27 -6.17 -13.93
N SER A 179 -10.46 -6.33 -12.88
CA SER A 179 -10.94 -6.57 -11.52
C SER A 179 -11.75 -5.41 -10.96
N ALA A 180 -11.30 -4.18 -11.20
CA ALA A 180 -11.99 -2.97 -10.76
C ALA A 180 -13.35 -2.79 -11.44
N SER A 181 -13.47 -3.12 -12.74
CA SER A 181 -14.74 -3.05 -13.47
C SER A 181 -15.75 -4.11 -13.00
N ALA A 182 -15.28 -5.29 -12.59
CA ALA A 182 -16.14 -6.34 -12.06
C ALA A 182 -16.72 -5.97 -10.67
N SER A 183 -15.91 -5.39 -9.78
CA SER A 183 -16.36 -4.99 -8.45
C SER A 183 -17.38 -3.83 -8.49
N SER A 184 -17.23 -2.89 -9.42
CA SER A 184 -18.16 -1.77 -9.58
C SER A 184 -19.55 -2.19 -10.09
N THR A 185 -19.64 -3.31 -10.81
CA THR A 185 -20.93 -3.88 -11.26
C THR A 185 -21.64 -4.67 -10.16
N GLU A 186 -20.92 -5.33 -9.25
CA GLU A 186 -21.50 -6.00 -8.10
C GLU A 186 -22.07 -5.02 -7.07
N ASP A 187 -21.36 -3.93 -6.78
CA ASP A 187 -21.83 -2.87 -5.86
C ASP A 187 -23.08 -2.16 -6.41
N ALA A 188 -23.15 -1.92 -7.73
CA ALA A 188 -24.33 -1.36 -8.36
C ALA A 188 -25.56 -2.29 -8.30
N ALA A 189 -25.35 -3.60 -8.44
CA ALA A 189 -26.42 -4.60 -8.34
C ALA A 189 -26.91 -4.76 -6.89
N ALA A 190 -26.02 -4.69 -5.88
CA ALA A 190 -26.34 -4.77 -4.48
C ALA A 190 -27.16 -3.55 -4.00
N SER A 191 -26.85 -2.35 -4.50
CA SER A 191 -27.59 -1.12 -4.16
C SER A 191 -29.00 -1.06 -4.78
N ALA A 192 -29.21 -1.74 -5.90
CA ALA A 192 -30.52 -1.79 -6.58
C ALA A 192 -31.50 -2.78 -5.93
N SER A 193 -31.03 -3.68 -5.08
CA SER A 193 -31.84 -4.73 -4.45
C SER A 193 -32.22 -4.44 -2.97
N ALA A 194 -31.89 -3.25 -2.43
CA ALA A 194 -32.29 -2.87 -1.08
C ALA A 194 -33.77 -2.53 -1.05
N PRO A 195 -34.63 -3.20 -0.27
CA PRO A 195 -36.03 -2.83 -0.14
C PRO A 195 -36.14 -1.50 0.61
N CYS A 196 -36.94 -0.59 0.06
CA CYS A 196 -37.40 0.60 0.78
C CYS A 196 -38.25 0.16 1.99
N TYR A 197 -37.72 0.34 3.19
CA TYR A 197 -38.49 0.39 4.43
C TYR A 197 -38.16 1.67 5.15
#